data_a5630e351d5bb9d5e6354fc2e077949b
#
_entry.id   a5630e351d5bb9d5e6354fc2e077949b
#
_cell.length_a   1.000
_cell.length_b   1.000
_cell.length_c   1.000
_cell.angle_alpha   90.00
_cell.angle_beta   90.00
_cell.angle_gamma   90.00
#
_symmetry.space_group_name_H-M   'P 1'
#
loop_
_entity.id
_entity.type
_entity.pdbx_description
1 polymer ?
#
loop_
_entity_poly.entity_id
_entity_poly.type
_entity_poly.pdbx_seq_one_letter_code
_entity_poly.pdbx_strand_id
1 'polypeptide(L)'
;ISSDAGFPNRLWRNLEEVNAVGKLDLTKNYNLFSNKAVLKFGGLYSYKQRDYSINNYNIAFFDFDTSSLNGNPDAILEPDNIWTPENNSGSYIRGNYQPANTFDSNQNTAAAYVSNEFKFAEKFRAILGLRAEYFTTFFTGQNNTGSEVYDNEKTIDELDFFPSANLIYEFQEGKNFRASYSRTAARPSFKELS
;
A
#
# COMPACT_ATOMS: atom_id res chain seq x y z
N ILE A 1 -37.59 7.07 -3.82
CA ILE A 1 -36.90 5.83 -3.38
C ILE A 1 -36.10 5.38 -4.58
N SER A 2 -34.76 5.24 -4.42
CA SER A 2 -33.91 4.72 -5.49
C SER A 2 -34.43 3.31 -5.88
N SER A 3 -34.59 3.08 -7.17
CA SER A 3 -35.03 1.77 -7.70
C SER A 3 -34.03 0.65 -7.42
N ASP A 4 -32.81 1.01 -7.02
CA ASP A 4 -31.72 0.07 -6.74
C ASP A 4 -31.59 -0.26 -5.24
N ALA A 5 -32.38 0.38 -4.39
CA ALA A 5 -32.38 0.10 -2.97
C ALA A 5 -33.04 -1.25 -2.69
N GLY A 6 -32.27 -2.21 -2.19
CA GLY A 6 -32.75 -3.53 -1.79
C GLY A 6 -32.52 -4.66 -2.80
N PHE A 7 -31.91 -4.41 -3.94
CA PHE A 7 -31.48 -5.51 -4.81
C PHE A 7 -30.30 -6.28 -4.24
N PRO A 8 -30.30 -7.60 -4.28
CA PRO A 8 -29.16 -8.40 -3.88
C PRO A 8 -27.93 -8.06 -4.73
N ASN A 9 -26.80 -7.89 -4.06
CA ASN A 9 -25.53 -7.58 -4.69
C ASN A 9 -24.49 -8.60 -4.29
N ARG A 10 -23.68 -9.03 -5.22
CA ARG A 10 -22.56 -9.91 -4.96
C ARG A 10 -21.26 -9.29 -5.48
N LEU A 11 -20.31 -9.17 -4.55
CA LEU A 11 -19.03 -8.54 -4.78
C LEU A 11 -17.92 -9.58 -4.57
N TRP A 12 -17.08 -9.77 -5.58
CA TRP A 12 -15.83 -10.53 -5.47
C TRP A 12 -14.67 -9.55 -5.58
N ARG A 13 -13.78 -9.66 -4.61
CA ARG A 13 -12.50 -8.95 -4.62
C ARG A 13 -11.39 -9.95 -4.62
N ASN A 14 -10.48 -9.83 -5.56
CA ASN A 14 -9.24 -10.56 -5.56
C ASN A 14 -8.09 -9.59 -5.36
N LEU A 15 -7.21 -9.90 -4.42
CA LEU A 15 -6.00 -9.13 -4.16
C LEU A 15 -4.85 -10.11 -3.99
N GLU A 16 -3.88 -9.98 -4.88
CA GLU A 16 -2.62 -10.69 -4.80
C GLU A 16 -1.50 -9.69 -4.56
N GLU A 17 -0.67 -9.95 -3.57
CA GLU A 17 0.45 -9.08 -3.25
C GLU A 17 1.72 -9.90 -3.05
N VAL A 18 2.77 -9.50 -3.75
CA VAL A 18 4.12 -10.05 -3.61
C VAL A 18 5.01 -8.98 -3.01
N ASN A 19 5.68 -9.33 -1.91
CA ASN A 19 6.67 -8.49 -1.26
C ASN A 19 8.01 -9.22 -1.20
N ALA A 20 9.06 -8.59 -1.71
CA ALA A 20 10.43 -9.09 -1.60
C ALA A 20 11.32 -7.99 -1.03
N VAL A 21 12.05 -8.30 0.05
CA VAL A 21 12.93 -7.33 0.71
C VAL A 21 14.29 -7.96 0.94
N GLY A 22 15.32 -7.27 0.48
CA GLY A 22 16.71 -7.58 0.77
C GLY A 22 17.34 -6.45 1.58
N LYS A 23 18.05 -6.78 2.67
CA LYS A 23 18.71 -5.80 3.53
C LYS A 23 20.08 -6.29 3.93
N LEU A 24 21.07 -5.36 3.92
CA LEU A 24 22.42 -5.60 4.40
C LEU A 24 22.83 -4.47 5.35
N ASP A 25 23.26 -4.83 6.55
CA ASP A 25 23.77 -3.90 7.55
C ASP A 25 25.18 -4.31 7.97
N LEU A 26 26.09 -3.35 7.96
CA LEU A 26 27.47 -3.51 8.38
C LEU A 26 27.79 -2.54 9.52
N THR A 27 28.59 -3.03 10.47
CA THR A 27 28.99 -2.24 11.63
C THR A 27 30.50 -2.30 11.78
N LYS A 28 31.13 -1.15 11.97
CA LYS A 28 32.57 -1.01 12.22
C LYS A 28 32.81 -0.22 13.48
N ASN A 29 33.45 -0.84 14.44
CA ASN A 29 33.96 -0.15 15.63
C ASN A 29 35.32 0.49 15.32
N TYR A 30 35.54 1.72 15.76
CA TYR A 30 36.80 2.47 15.58
C TYR A 30 36.95 3.50 16.69
N ASN A 31 38.02 4.24 16.68
CA ASN A 31 38.26 5.32 17.63
C ASN A 31 38.18 6.68 16.92
N LEU A 32 37.44 7.60 17.51
CA LEU A 32 37.33 8.98 17.07
C LEU A 32 37.46 9.90 18.29
N PHE A 33 38.29 10.95 18.21
CA PHE A 33 38.60 11.85 19.35
C PHE A 33 39.03 11.07 20.61
N SER A 34 39.85 10.03 20.43
CA SER A 34 40.33 9.13 21.51
C SER A 34 39.22 8.34 22.22
N ASN A 35 38.03 8.36 21.74
CA ASN A 35 36.89 7.62 22.26
C ASN A 35 36.42 6.54 21.28
N LYS A 36 35.76 5.50 21.81
CA LYS A 36 35.13 4.48 20.98
C LYS A 36 34.00 5.11 20.14
N ALA A 37 33.98 4.80 18.86
CA ALA A 37 32.97 5.21 17.90
C ALA A 37 32.48 4.00 17.12
N VAL A 38 31.24 4.11 16.60
CA VAL A 38 30.59 3.05 15.84
C VAL A 38 30.07 3.64 14.55
N LEU A 39 30.60 3.15 13.44
CA LEU A 39 30.09 3.43 12.10
C LEU A 39 29.17 2.30 11.67
N LYS A 40 27.95 2.64 11.26
CA LYS A 40 26.97 1.71 10.67
C LYS A 40 26.64 2.18 9.26
N PHE A 41 26.61 1.28 8.32
CA PHE A 41 26.20 1.56 6.96
C PHE A 41 25.55 0.34 6.35
N GLY A 42 24.70 0.56 5.39
CA GLY A 42 23.96 -0.54 4.78
C GLY A 42 23.09 -0.09 3.63
N GLY A 43 22.40 -1.07 3.07
CA GLY A 43 21.47 -0.87 1.98
C GLY A 43 20.23 -1.73 2.15
N LEU A 44 19.17 -1.31 1.47
CA LEU A 44 17.90 -2.00 1.41
C LEU A 44 17.39 -1.91 -0.03
N TYR A 45 16.87 -3.02 -0.52
CA TYR A 45 16.03 -3.05 -1.69
C TYR A 45 14.71 -3.73 -1.35
N SER A 46 13.61 -3.08 -1.69
CA SER A 46 12.26 -3.59 -1.49
C SER A 46 11.51 -3.51 -2.81
N TYR A 47 10.94 -4.63 -3.21
CA TYR A 47 10.01 -4.75 -4.33
C TYR A 47 8.65 -5.14 -3.79
N LYS A 48 7.61 -4.46 -4.23
CA LYS A 48 6.23 -4.76 -3.88
C LYS A 48 5.38 -4.67 -5.13
N GLN A 49 4.64 -5.73 -5.42
CA GLN A 49 3.67 -5.78 -6.51
C GLN A 49 2.31 -6.12 -5.95
N ARG A 50 1.28 -5.47 -6.46
CA ARG A 50 -0.11 -5.75 -6.13
C ARG A 50 -0.94 -5.81 -7.40
N ASP A 51 -1.62 -6.94 -7.58
CA ASP A 51 -2.73 -7.12 -8.50
C ASP A 51 -4.04 -7.03 -7.71
N TYR A 52 -4.95 -6.21 -8.17
CA TYR A 52 -6.25 -6.03 -7.55
C TYR A 52 -7.34 -6.01 -8.59
N SER A 53 -8.33 -6.89 -8.43
CA SER A 53 -9.51 -6.93 -9.27
C SER A 53 -10.80 -6.98 -8.45
N ILE A 54 -11.84 -6.37 -9.01
CA ILE A 54 -13.15 -6.34 -8.40
C ILE A 54 -14.22 -6.67 -9.44
N ASN A 55 -15.08 -7.63 -9.10
CA ASN A 55 -16.26 -7.97 -9.87
C ASN A 55 -17.50 -7.72 -9.02
N ASN A 56 -18.36 -6.84 -9.49
CA ASN A 56 -19.59 -6.46 -8.82
C ASN A 56 -20.78 -6.86 -9.69
N TYR A 57 -21.67 -7.66 -9.14
CA TYR A 57 -22.86 -8.13 -9.82
C TYR A 57 -24.10 -7.79 -8.99
N ASN A 58 -25.04 -7.12 -9.61
CA ASN A 58 -26.38 -6.89 -9.07
C ASN A 58 -27.33 -7.94 -9.62
N ILE A 59 -28.16 -8.51 -8.76
CA ILE A 59 -29.25 -9.39 -9.18
C ILE A 59 -30.48 -8.51 -9.34
N ALA A 60 -30.99 -8.43 -10.56
CA ALA A 60 -32.22 -7.72 -10.90
C ALA A 60 -33.31 -8.72 -11.19
N PHE A 61 -34.55 -8.27 -11.14
CA PHE A 61 -35.73 -9.09 -11.40
C PHE A 61 -36.55 -8.50 -12.56
N PHE A 62 -37.04 -9.34 -13.44
CA PHE A 62 -37.91 -8.97 -14.52
C PHE A 62 -39.21 -9.77 -14.43
N ASP A 63 -40.36 -9.06 -14.31
CA ASP A 63 -41.68 -9.61 -14.18
C ASP A 63 -41.78 -10.78 -13.19
N PHE A 64 -41.12 -10.64 -12.04
CA PHE A 64 -40.98 -11.68 -11.04
C PHE A 64 -41.49 -11.21 -9.68
N ASP A 65 -42.44 -11.99 -9.13
CA ASP A 65 -42.96 -11.72 -7.80
C ASP A 65 -42.01 -12.27 -6.74
N THR A 66 -41.22 -11.38 -6.15
CA THR A 66 -40.25 -11.74 -5.10
C THR A 66 -40.91 -12.26 -3.82
N SER A 67 -42.24 -12.08 -3.64
CA SER A 67 -42.96 -12.62 -2.49
C SER A 67 -43.00 -14.16 -2.52
N SER A 68 -42.92 -14.75 -3.71
CA SER A 68 -42.84 -16.20 -3.91
C SER A 68 -41.60 -16.85 -3.28
N LEU A 69 -40.54 -16.07 -3.08
CA LEU A 69 -39.31 -16.54 -2.45
C LEU A 69 -39.41 -16.73 -0.92
N ASN A 70 -40.52 -16.25 -0.30
CA ASN A 70 -40.75 -16.33 1.15
C ASN A 70 -39.53 -15.86 2.01
N GLY A 71 -38.76 -14.91 1.53
CA GLY A 71 -37.58 -14.42 2.18
C GLY A 71 -36.37 -15.35 2.12
N ASN A 72 -36.40 -16.42 1.32
CA ASN A 72 -35.27 -17.31 1.11
C ASN A 72 -34.35 -16.75 0.02
N PRO A 73 -33.13 -16.23 0.39
CA PRO A 73 -32.19 -15.67 -0.59
C PRO A 73 -31.60 -16.73 -1.51
N ASP A 74 -31.55 -17.99 -1.10
CA ASP A 74 -30.94 -19.06 -1.90
C ASP A 74 -31.84 -19.44 -3.08
N ALA A 75 -33.16 -19.24 -2.97
CA ALA A 75 -34.07 -19.48 -4.04
C ALA A 75 -33.97 -18.50 -5.22
N ILE A 76 -33.33 -17.36 -5.06
CA ILE A 76 -33.16 -16.32 -6.10
C ILE A 76 -32.53 -16.86 -7.38
N LEU A 77 -31.58 -17.77 -7.24
CA LEU A 77 -30.80 -18.33 -8.34
C LEU A 77 -31.13 -19.80 -8.62
N GLU A 78 -32.25 -20.30 -8.13
CA GLU A 78 -32.75 -21.60 -8.54
C GLU A 78 -33.14 -21.58 -10.03
N PRO A 79 -32.95 -22.68 -10.77
CA PRO A 79 -33.17 -22.71 -12.22
C PRO A 79 -34.54 -22.19 -12.67
N ASP A 80 -35.59 -22.50 -11.93
CA ASP A 80 -36.95 -22.08 -12.25
C ASP A 80 -37.19 -20.58 -11.98
N ASN A 81 -36.35 -19.93 -11.22
CA ASN A 81 -36.41 -18.51 -10.86
C ASN A 81 -35.44 -17.62 -11.68
N ILE A 82 -34.69 -18.21 -12.58
CA ILE A 82 -33.78 -17.46 -13.46
C ILE A 82 -34.53 -17.09 -14.75
N TRP A 83 -34.38 -15.82 -15.15
CA TRP A 83 -34.86 -15.35 -16.43
C TRP A 83 -34.12 -16.03 -17.59
N THR A 84 -34.85 -16.58 -18.52
CA THR A 84 -34.35 -17.12 -19.80
C THR A 84 -35.23 -16.67 -20.95
N PRO A 85 -34.85 -16.79 -22.23
CA PRO A 85 -35.71 -16.51 -23.36
C PRO A 85 -36.98 -17.35 -23.37
N GLU A 86 -36.98 -18.54 -22.78
CA GLU A 86 -38.10 -19.45 -22.64
C GLU A 86 -38.97 -19.14 -21.42
N ASN A 87 -38.30 -18.67 -20.35
CA ASN A 87 -38.98 -18.19 -19.13
C ASN A 87 -38.83 -16.66 -19.04
N ASN A 88 -39.78 -15.93 -19.56
CA ASN A 88 -39.79 -14.47 -19.65
C ASN A 88 -39.96 -13.76 -18.29
N SER A 89 -39.76 -14.44 -17.18
CA SER A 89 -39.89 -13.92 -15.82
C SER A 89 -38.73 -14.49 -14.98
N GLY A 90 -38.20 -13.72 -14.06
CA GLY A 90 -37.17 -14.23 -13.15
C GLY A 90 -36.04 -13.26 -12.80
N SER A 91 -35.06 -13.80 -12.10
CA SER A 91 -33.84 -13.10 -11.73
C SER A 91 -32.82 -13.12 -12.87
N TYR A 92 -32.07 -12.06 -13.01
CA TYR A 92 -30.93 -12.00 -13.94
C TYR A 92 -29.77 -11.19 -13.36
N ILE A 93 -28.57 -11.48 -13.83
CA ILE A 93 -27.36 -10.80 -13.35
C ILE A 93 -27.07 -9.58 -14.21
N ARG A 94 -26.90 -8.43 -13.56
CA ARG A 94 -26.35 -7.21 -14.16
C ARG A 94 -24.94 -7.02 -13.66
N GLY A 95 -23.96 -7.10 -14.55
CA GLY A 95 -22.59 -6.73 -14.24
C GLY A 95 -22.49 -5.21 -14.05
N ASN A 96 -21.77 -4.79 -13.02
CA ASN A 96 -21.33 -3.42 -12.84
C ASN A 96 -19.80 -3.42 -12.95
N TYR A 97 -19.32 -3.23 -14.17
CA TYR A 97 -17.90 -3.17 -14.44
C TYR A 97 -17.33 -1.85 -13.91
N GLN A 98 -16.34 -1.95 -13.04
CA GLN A 98 -15.68 -0.82 -12.40
C GLN A 98 -14.20 -0.83 -12.75
N PRO A 99 -13.82 -0.39 -13.95
CA PRO A 99 -12.45 -0.50 -14.45
C PRO A 99 -11.44 0.28 -13.61
N ALA A 100 -11.82 1.41 -13.02
CA ALA A 100 -10.97 2.17 -12.13
C ALA A 100 -10.61 1.44 -10.82
N ASN A 101 -11.37 0.41 -10.46
CA ASN A 101 -11.12 -0.39 -9.27
C ASN A 101 -10.34 -1.70 -9.57
N THR A 102 -9.80 -1.83 -10.79
CA THR A 102 -8.98 -2.99 -11.19
C THR A 102 -7.65 -2.46 -11.68
N PHE A 103 -6.56 -2.86 -11.02
CA PHE A 103 -5.23 -2.37 -11.34
C PHE A 103 -4.13 -3.38 -11.00
N ASP A 104 -3.02 -3.30 -11.72
CA ASP A 104 -1.70 -3.82 -11.33
C ASP A 104 -0.78 -2.65 -11.02
N SER A 105 -0.03 -2.76 -9.95
CA SER A 105 0.93 -1.73 -9.58
C SER A 105 2.14 -2.33 -8.87
N ASN A 106 3.32 -1.80 -9.15
CA ASN A 106 4.52 -2.17 -8.45
C ASN A 106 5.26 -0.97 -7.89
N GLN A 107 5.90 -1.17 -6.75
CA GLN A 107 6.72 -0.20 -6.06
C GLN A 107 8.12 -0.75 -5.85
N ASN A 108 9.12 0.06 -6.14
CA ASN A 108 10.52 -0.26 -5.90
C ASN A 108 11.10 0.79 -4.95
N THR A 109 11.79 0.32 -3.93
CA THR A 109 12.52 1.18 -3.00
C THR A 109 13.96 0.70 -2.91
N ALA A 110 14.90 1.50 -3.36
CA ALA A 110 16.32 1.27 -3.16
C ALA A 110 16.86 2.32 -2.18
N ALA A 111 17.52 1.90 -1.11
CA ALA A 111 18.01 2.81 -0.10
C ALA A 111 19.43 2.44 0.35
N ALA A 112 20.21 3.45 0.67
CA ALA A 112 21.49 3.30 1.34
C ALA A 112 21.55 4.27 2.51
N TYR A 113 22.25 3.88 3.56
CA TYR A 113 22.44 4.73 4.72
C TYR A 113 23.85 4.63 5.30
N VAL A 114 24.24 5.69 5.99
CA VAL A 114 25.39 5.73 6.86
C VAL A 114 25.00 6.42 8.17
N SER A 115 25.47 5.89 9.28
CA SER A 115 25.25 6.47 10.62
C SER A 115 26.51 6.32 11.44
N ASN A 116 26.88 7.38 12.16
CA ASN A 116 28.04 7.39 13.03
C ASN A 116 27.65 7.80 14.44
N GLU A 117 27.99 6.95 15.41
CA GLU A 117 27.86 7.22 16.83
C GLU A 117 29.24 7.45 17.42
N PHE A 118 29.44 8.60 18.10
CA PHE A 118 30.72 8.95 18.70
C PHE A 118 30.56 9.89 19.90
N LYS A 119 31.56 9.85 20.80
CA LYS A 119 31.73 10.85 21.86
C LYS A 119 32.75 11.91 21.37
N PHE A 120 32.36 13.19 21.43
CA PHE A 120 33.25 14.29 21.08
C PHE A 120 33.74 15.07 22.30
N ALA A 121 33.13 14.79 23.49
CA ALA A 121 33.60 15.22 24.80
C ALA A 121 33.14 14.20 25.85
N GLU A 122 33.68 14.27 27.06
CA GLU A 122 33.39 13.31 28.13
C GLU A 122 31.88 13.12 28.38
N LYS A 123 31.14 14.23 28.33
CA LYS A 123 29.72 14.26 28.63
C LYS A 123 28.80 14.33 27.38
N PHE A 124 29.40 14.41 26.19
CA PHE A 124 28.61 14.58 24.97
C PHE A 124 28.78 13.40 24.01
N ARG A 125 27.67 12.88 23.56
CA ARG A 125 27.60 11.83 22.53
C ARG A 125 26.67 12.31 21.40
N ALA A 126 27.10 12.09 20.18
CA ALA A 126 26.31 12.35 18.99
C ALA A 126 26.06 11.07 18.21
N ILE A 127 24.90 10.97 17.59
CA ILE A 127 24.58 9.99 16.56
C ILE A 127 24.11 10.78 15.36
N LEU A 128 24.87 10.75 14.27
CA LEU A 128 24.56 11.42 13.02
C LEU A 128 24.31 10.38 11.94
N GLY A 129 23.26 10.56 11.17
CA GLY A 129 22.90 9.64 10.10
C GLY A 129 22.40 10.36 8.86
N LEU A 130 22.62 9.73 7.71
CA LEU A 130 22.04 10.11 6.44
C LEU A 130 21.57 8.84 5.73
N ARG A 131 20.33 8.85 5.24
CA ARG A 131 19.76 7.85 4.36
C ARG A 131 19.38 8.52 3.04
N ALA A 132 19.80 7.92 1.94
CA ALA A 132 19.30 8.22 0.61
C ALA A 132 18.32 7.12 0.21
N GLU A 133 17.20 7.48 -0.39
CA GLU A 133 16.17 6.54 -0.84
C GLU A 133 15.67 6.94 -2.22
N TYR A 134 15.77 6.00 -3.15
CA TYR A 134 15.17 6.10 -4.47
C TYR A 134 13.89 5.27 -4.50
N PHE A 135 12.77 5.93 -4.78
CA PHE A 135 11.44 5.35 -4.79
C PHE A 135 10.77 5.53 -6.15
N THR A 136 10.30 4.42 -6.71
CA THR A 136 9.54 4.43 -7.96
C THR A 136 8.26 3.64 -7.83
N THR A 137 7.20 4.09 -8.50
CA THR A 137 5.94 3.37 -8.63
C THR A 137 5.53 3.31 -10.09
N PHE A 138 5.10 2.13 -10.51
CA PHE A 138 4.51 1.90 -11.82
C PHE A 138 3.06 1.46 -11.63
N PHE A 139 2.21 1.90 -12.53
CA PHE A 139 0.77 1.66 -12.45
C PHE A 139 0.22 1.24 -13.82
N THR A 140 -0.61 0.19 -13.81
CA THR A 140 -1.43 -0.25 -14.94
C THR A 140 -2.88 -0.25 -14.51
N GLY A 141 -3.71 0.48 -15.21
CA GLY A 141 -5.13 0.62 -14.88
C GLY A 141 -5.81 1.65 -15.78
N GLN A 142 -7.04 2.00 -15.44
CA GLN A 142 -7.78 3.01 -16.20
C GLN A 142 -8.83 3.70 -15.31
N ASN A 143 -9.30 4.86 -15.74
CA ASN A 143 -10.42 5.51 -15.09
C ASN A 143 -11.76 4.82 -15.46
N ASN A 144 -12.86 5.21 -14.79
CA ASN A 144 -14.19 4.60 -15.00
C ASN A 144 -14.75 4.76 -16.41
N THR A 145 -14.27 5.75 -17.15
CA THR A 145 -14.74 6.04 -18.52
C THR A 145 -13.84 5.40 -19.59
N GLY A 146 -12.67 4.86 -19.20
CA GLY A 146 -11.67 4.35 -20.14
C GLY A 146 -10.99 5.44 -20.98
N SER A 147 -11.19 6.72 -20.64
CA SER A 147 -10.57 7.83 -21.36
C SER A 147 -9.10 8.03 -20.98
N GLU A 148 -8.71 7.58 -19.80
CA GLU A 148 -7.33 7.57 -19.33
C GLU A 148 -6.94 6.13 -19.03
N VAL A 149 -5.94 5.65 -19.75
CA VAL A 149 -5.41 4.29 -19.63
C VAL A 149 -3.93 4.40 -19.34
N TYR A 150 -3.50 3.77 -18.28
CA TYR A 150 -2.11 3.66 -17.85
C TYR A 150 -1.63 2.24 -18.15
N ASP A 151 -0.51 2.11 -18.84
CA ASP A 151 0.11 0.83 -19.19
C ASP A 151 1.55 0.82 -18.67
N ASN A 152 1.74 0.28 -17.46
CA ASN A 152 3.02 0.26 -16.76
C ASN A 152 3.67 1.66 -16.70
N GLU A 153 2.85 2.67 -16.46
CA GLU A 153 3.31 4.05 -16.42
C GLU A 153 3.99 4.36 -15.09
N LYS A 154 5.14 5.03 -15.16
CA LYS A 154 5.85 5.48 -13.97
C LYS A 154 5.14 6.69 -13.37
N THR A 155 4.41 6.47 -12.28
CA THR A 155 3.62 7.51 -11.59
C THR A 155 4.42 8.27 -10.54
N ILE A 156 5.46 7.64 -9.98
CA ILE A 156 6.38 8.28 -9.03
C ILE A 156 7.80 7.91 -9.38
N ASP A 157 8.71 8.91 -9.32
CA ASP A 157 10.14 8.78 -9.55
C ASP A 157 10.87 9.80 -8.67
N GLU A 158 11.25 9.40 -7.46
CA GLU A 158 11.78 10.32 -6.44
C GLU A 158 13.05 9.81 -5.78
N LEU A 159 14.00 10.71 -5.60
CA LEU A 159 15.20 10.51 -4.79
C LEU A 159 15.16 11.45 -3.59
N ASP A 160 15.06 10.89 -2.40
CA ASP A 160 14.99 11.64 -1.16
C ASP A 160 16.18 11.40 -0.25
N PHE A 161 16.50 12.43 0.55
CA PHE A 161 17.52 12.38 1.59
C PHE A 161 16.89 12.60 2.96
N PHE A 162 17.24 11.71 3.89
CA PHE A 162 16.73 11.69 5.26
C PHE A 162 17.86 11.85 6.25
N PRO A 163 18.26 13.08 6.57
CA PRO A 163 19.21 13.34 7.64
C PRO A 163 18.58 13.05 9.01
N SER A 164 19.43 12.56 9.92
CA SER A 164 19.07 12.36 11.32
C SER A 164 20.23 12.78 12.23
N ALA A 165 19.89 13.39 13.35
CA ALA A 165 20.86 13.79 14.35
C ALA A 165 20.27 13.56 15.74
N ASN A 166 21.06 12.95 16.63
CA ASN A 166 20.73 12.83 18.04
C ASN A 166 21.95 13.33 18.84
N LEU A 167 21.70 14.27 19.74
CA LEU A 167 22.68 14.79 20.68
C LEU A 167 22.28 14.37 22.08
N ILE A 168 23.24 13.81 22.82
CA ILE A 168 23.02 13.35 24.19
C ILE A 168 24.07 14.06 25.07
N TYR A 169 23.57 14.77 26.09
CA TYR A 169 24.39 15.42 27.10
C TYR A 169 24.12 14.78 28.46
N GLU A 170 25.13 14.13 29.03
CA GLU A 170 25.10 13.53 30.35
C GLU A 170 25.60 14.55 31.37
N PHE A 171 24.68 15.24 32.05
CA PHE A 171 25.04 16.28 33.01
C PHE A 171 25.34 15.74 34.40
N GLN A 172 24.79 14.56 34.75
CA GLN A 172 25.02 13.82 35.98
C GLN A 172 24.93 12.32 35.69
N GLU A 173 25.58 11.48 36.50
CA GLU A 173 25.53 10.03 36.35
C GLU A 173 24.07 9.54 36.30
N GLY A 174 23.73 8.82 35.25
CA GLY A 174 22.38 8.33 34.98
C GLY A 174 21.34 9.37 34.55
N LYS A 175 21.73 10.67 34.41
CA LYS A 175 20.83 11.74 33.96
C LYS A 175 21.37 12.40 32.71
N ASN A 176 20.54 12.45 31.67
CA ASN A 176 20.92 13.08 30.41
C ASN A 176 19.79 13.89 29.77
N PHE A 177 20.18 14.92 29.02
CA PHE A 177 19.34 15.62 28.06
C PHE A 177 19.57 15.02 26.69
N ARG A 178 18.48 14.92 25.91
CA ARG A 178 18.54 14.45 24.52
C ARG A 178 17.81 15.42 23.62
N ALA A 179 18.43 15.76 22.49
CA ALA A 179 17.83 16.49 21.41
C ALA A 179 17.92 15.63 20.16
N SER A 180 16.81 15.51 19.41
CA SER A 180 16.74 14.67 18.21
C SER A 180 16.11 15.46 17.07
N TYR A 181 16.66 15.27 15.88
CA TYR A 181 16.12 15.75 14.63
C TYR A 181 16.11 14.61 13.62
N SER A 182 15.02 14.47 12.88
CA SER A 182 14.94 13.58 11.73
C SER A 182 13.98 14.10 10.69
N ARG A 183 14.31 13.87 9.41
CA ARG A 183 13.38 14.04 8.29
C ARG A 183 12.85 12.68 7.88
N THR A 184 11.56 12.60 7.58
CA THR A 184 10.89 11.42 7.06
C THR A 184 9.95 11.79 5.93
N ALA A 185 9.55 10.84 5.10
CA ALA A 185 8.50 11.00 4.10
C ALA A 185 7.42 9.94 4.30
N ALA A 186 6.18 10.29 3.97
CA ALA A 186 5.11 9.34 3.78
C ALA A 186 5.00 9.02 2.29
N ARG A 187 4.88 7.75 1.94
CA ARG A 187 4.66 7.30 0.57
C ARG A 187 3.18 6.96 0.37
N PRO A 188 2.60 7.31 -0.78
CA PRO A 188 1.21 6.96 -1.07
C PRO A 188 1.04 5.45 -1.14
N SER A 189 -0.13 4.99 -0.75
CA SER A 189 -0.54 3.60 -0.95
C SER A 189 -0.98 3.38 -2.40
N PHE A 190 -1.01 2.12 -2.85
CA PHE A 190 -1.50 1.79 -4.20
C PHE A 190 -2.93 2.32 -4.47
N LYS A 191 -3.77 2.37 -3.46
CA LYS A 191 -5.13 2.86 -3.59
C LYS A 191 -5.23 4.38 -3.78
N GLU A 192 -4.22 5.12 -3.38
CA GLU A 192 -4.16 6.58 -3.58
C GLU A 192 -3.63 6.96 -4.96
N LEU A 193 -3.13 5.97 -5.71
CA LEU A 193 -2.62 6.12 -7.07
C LEU A 193 -3.64 5.70 -8.14
N SER A 194 -4.74 5.05 -7.72
CA SER A 194 -5.81 4.55 -8.60
C SER A 194 -6.96 5.54 -8.77
#